data_6f76740402f7773d563c661297d98312
#
_entry.id   6f76740402f7773d563c661297d98312
#
_cell.length_a   1.000
_cell.length_b   1.000
_cell.length_c   1.000
_cell.angle_alpha   90.00
_cell.angle_beta   90.00
_cell.angle_gamma   90.00
#
_symmetry.space_group_name_H-M   'P 1'
#
loop_
_entity.id
_entity.type
_entity.pdbx_description
1 polymer ?
#
loop_
_entity_poly.entity_id
_entity_poly.type
_entity_poly.pdbx_seq_one_letter_code
_entity_poly.pdbx_strand_id
1 'polypeptide(L)'
;MDNIKVVVSPVIKQDGRQKIFISFIDEEDKREAEAIIPGLVFIKNVGFSDEELDEFREFLENEQGNILETAKTINPLAECFGKKK
;
A
#
# COMPACT_ATOMS: atom_id res chain seq x y z
N MET A 1 -10.76 5.40 5.53
CA MET A 1 -9.44 5.18 6.14
C MET A 1 -8.93 6.45 6.79
N ASP A 2 -9.65 6.88 7.78
CA ASP A 2 -9.39 8.20 8.29
C ASP A 2 -8.06 8.32 9.01
N ASN A 3 -7.68 7.33 9.77
CA ASN A 3 -6.44 7.43 10.55
C ASN A 3 -5.36 6.52 10.03
N ILE A 4 -5.52 6.05 8.82
CA ILE A 4 -4.58 5.11 8.24
C ILE A 4 -3.69 5.82 7.24
N LYS A 5 -2.40 5.69 7.44
CA LYS A 5 -1.43 6.23 6.51
C LYS A 5 -1.13 5.18 5.46
N VAL A 6 -1.18 5.57 4.21
CA VAL A 6 -0.91 4.65 3.11
C VAL A 6 0.40 5.06 2.46
N VAL A 7 1.35 4.14 2.46
CA VAL A 7 2.67 4.39 1.90
C VAL A 7 2.89 3.46 0.73
N VAL A 8 3.31 4.03 -0.40
CA VAL A 8 3.50 3.29 -1.63
C VAL A 8 4.98 3.27 -1.96
N SER A 9 5.54 2.09 -2.18
CA SER A 9 6.95 1.97 -2.55
C SER A 9 7.12 2.29 -4.03
N PRO A 10 8.35 2.60 -4.46
CA PRO A 10 8.63 2.65 -5.89
C PRO A 10 8.47 1.27 -6.50
N VAL A 11 8.43 1.23 -7.82
CA VAL A 11 8.34 -0.05 -8.51
C VAL A 11 9.63 -0.83 -8.25
N ILE A 12 9.48 -2.05 -7.80
CA ILE A 12 10.61 -2.92 -7.50
C ILE A 12 10.60 -4.08 -8.47
N LYS A 13 11.73 -4.33 -9.11
CA LYS A 13 11.85 -5.45 -10.01
C LYS A 13 12.48 -6.61 -9.27
N GLN A 14 11.83 -7.76 -9.36
CA GLN A 14 12.29 -8.94 -8.68
C GLN A 14 11.98 -10.14 -9.57
N ASP A 15 13.00 -10.90 -9.91
CA ASP A 15 12.82 -12.08 -10.75
C ASP A 15 12.14 -11.75 -12.06
N GLY A 16 12.46 -10.59 -12.64
CA GLY A 16 11.86 -10.19 -13.89
C GLY A 16 10.45 -9.66 -13.77
N ARG A 17 9.94 -9.50 -12.56
CA ARG A 17 8.60 -9.02 -12.34
C ARG A 17 8.63 -7.71 -11.59
N GLN A 18 7.65 -6.87 -11.88
CA GLN A 18 7.53 -5.60 -11.20
C GLN A 18 6.53 -5.74 -10.05
N LYS A 19 6.93 -5.23 -8.90
CA LYS A 19 6.08 -5.29 -7.72
C LYS A 19 6.07 -3.95 -7.04
N ILE A 20 4.96 -3.66 -6.38
CA ILE A 20 4.81 -2.45 -5.59
C ILE A 20 4.31 -2.87 -4.22
N PHE A 21 4.96 -2.36 -3.19
CA PHE A 21 4.57 -2.66 -1.81
C PHE A 21 3.78 -1.48 -1.27
N ILE A 22 2.64 -1.77 -0.68
CA ILE A 22 1.78 -0.75 -0.09
C ILE A 22 1.64 -1.05 1.38
N SER A 23 1.92 -0.06 2.21
CA SER A 23 1.81 -0.20 3.66
C SER A 23 0.65 0.61 4.18
N PHE A 24 -0.15 -0.01 5.03
CA PHE A 24 -1.23 0.67 5.74
C PHE A 24 -0.82 0.76 7.21
N ILE A 25 -0.70 1.97 7.71
CA ILE A 25 -0.15 2.18 9.03
C ILE A 25 -1.12 2.98 9.87
N ASP A 26 -1.48 2.42 11.03
CA ASP A 26 -2.29 3.11 12.02
C ASP A 26 -1.39 3.45 13.18
N GLU A 27 -0.95 4.70 13.24
CA GLU A 27 0.01 5.09 14.25
C GLU A 27 -0.61 5.19 15.63
N GLU A 28 -1.91 5.44 15.69
CA GLU A 28 -2.56 5.54 16.99
C GLU A 28 -2.60 4.20 17.71
N ASP A 29 -3.03 3.17 16.98
CA ASP A 29 -3.18 1.86 17.59
C ASP A 29 -2.01 0.94 17.27
N LYS A 30 -1.00 1.45 16.59
CA LYS A 30 0.20 0.67 16.29
C LYS A 30 -0.13 -0.56 15.47
N ARG A 31 -0.99 -0.40 14.47
CA ARG A 31 -1.33 -1.50 13.58
C ARG A 31 -0.70 -1.25 12.22
N GLU A 32 -0.36 -2.33 11.55
CA GLU A 32 0.32 -2.22 10.28
C GLU A 32 0.00 -3.40 9.40
N ALA A 33 -0.24 -3.15 8.13
CA ALA A 33 -0.43 -4.19 7.14
C ALA A 33 0.33 -3.82 5.89
N GLU A 34 0.78 -4.84 5.17
CA GLU A 34 1.54 -4.62 3.95
C GLU A 34 1.03 -5.52 2.87
N ALA A 35 0.85 -4.98 1.68
CA ALA A 35 0.33 -5.72 0.55
C ALA A 35 1.25 -5.53 -0.66
N ILE A 36 1.14 -6.46 -1.58
CA ILE A 36 1.90 -6.42 -2.83
C ILE A 36 0.93 -6.37 -3.99
N ILE A 37 1.20 -5.52 -4.95
CA ILE A 37 0.47 -5.55 -6.22
C ILE A 37 1.50 -5.70 -7.34
N PRO A 38 1.13 -6.35 -8.44
CA PRO A 38 -0.15 -6.99 -8.70
C PRO A 38 -0.36 -8.25 -7.86
N GLY A 39 -1.59 -8.71 -7.83
CA GLY A 39 -1.91 -9.89 -7.07
C GLY A 39 -2.69 -9.61 -5.82
N LEU A 40 -2.57 -8.40 -5.28
CA LEU A 40 -3.32 -8.00 -4.10
C LEU A 40 -3.15 -8.99 -2.96
N VAL A 41 -1.92 -9.30 -2.64
CA VAL A 41 -1.61 -10.25 -1.60
C VAL A 41 -1.09 -9.50 -0.38
N PHE A 42 -1.72 -9.76 0.77
CA PHE A 42 -1.23 -9.19 2.01
C PHE A 42 -0.13 -10.09 2.55
N ILE A 43 1.03 -9.50 2.81
CA ILE A 43 2.18 -10.25 3.30
C ILE A 43 2.46 -9.96 4.76
N LYS A 44 1.75 -8.99 5.34
CA LYS A 44 1.95 -8.65 6.73
C LYS A 44 0.67 -8.05 7.27
N ASN A 45 0.32 -8.43 8.48
CA ASN A 45 -0.82 -7.83 9.17
C ASN A 45 -0.59 -7.89 10.66
N VAL A 46 -0.56 -6.74 11.28
CA VAL A 46 -0.42 -6.62 12.72
C VAL A 46 -1.60 -5.81 13.22
N GLY A 47 -2.61 -6.48 13.73
CA GLY A 47 -3.69 -5.81 14.42
C GLY A 47 -4.93 -5.48 13.63
N PHE A 48 -4.95 -5.63 12.32
CA PHE A 48 -6.15 -5.36 11.55
C PHE A 48 -7.03 -6.59 11.45
N SER A 49 -8.34 -6.37 11.45
CA SER A 49 -9.28 -7.47 11.31
C SER A 49 -9.43 -7.85 9.84
N ASP A 50 -10.08 -8.99 9.61
CA ASP A 50 -10.32 -9.44 8.24
C ASP A 50 -11.18 -8.43 7.50
N GLU A 51 -12.16 -7.85 8.18
CA GLU A 51 -13.00 -6.86 7.54
C GLU A 51 -12.21 -5.64 7.12
N GLU A 52 -11.28 -5.21 7.95
CA GLU A 52 -10.44 -4.08 7.60
C GLU A 52 -9.53 -4.42 6.43
N LEU A 53 -9.01 -5.62 6.40
CA LEU A 53 -8.17 -6.02 5.27
C LEU A 53 -8.98 -6.08 3.98
N ASP A 54 -10.24 -6.49 4.07
CA ASP A 54 -11.09 -6.49 2.89
C ASP A 54 -11.30 -5.08 2.36
N GLU A 55 -11.45 -4.11 3.27
CA GLU A 55 -11.57 -2.73 2.84
C GLU A 55 -10.29 -2.24 2.16
N PHE A 56 -9.15 -2.61 2.70
CA PHE A 56 -7.89 -2.25 2.09
C PHE A 56 -7.76 -2.89 0.71
N ARG A 57 -8.19 -4.14 0.58
CA ARG A 57 -8.13 -4.81 -0.71
C ARG A 57 -9.00 -4.11 -1.73
N GLU A 58 -10.20 -3.72 -1.32
CA GLU A 58 -11.10 -3.01 -2.23
C GLU A 58 -10.49 -1.67 -2.64
N PHE A 59 -9.89 -0.97 -1.69
CA PHE A 59 -9.21 0.27 -1.99
C PHE A 59 -8.11 0.05 -3.03
N LEU A 60 -7.33 -1.00 -2.83
CA LEU A 60 -6.23 -1.28 -3.76
C LEU A 60 -6.75 -1.62 -5.15
N GLU A 61 -7.83 -2.38 -5.21
CA GLU A 61 -8.41 -2.71 -6.50
C GLU A 61 -8.87 -1.46 -7.24
N ASN A 62 -9.52 -0.57 -6.52
CA ASN A 62 -10.05 0.63 -7.14
C ASN A 62 -8.96 1.61 -7.54
N GLU A 63 -7.87 1.63 -6.82
CA GLU A 63 -6.82 2.61 -7.03
C GLU A 63 -5.58 2.04 -7.69
N GLN A 64 -5.69 0.84 -8.23
CA GLN A 64 -4.50 0.16 -8.74
C GLN A 64 -3.79 0.98 -9.81
N GLY A 65 -4.54 1.57 -10.72
CA GLY A 65 -3.95 2.38 -11.76
C GLY A 65 -3.24 3.61 -11.20
N ASN A 66 -3.88 4.28 -10.25
CA ASN A 66 -3.28 5.46 -9.64
C ASN A 66 -2.05 5.10 -8.85
N ILE A 67 -2.09 3.96 -8.16
CA ILE A 67 -0.95 3.53 -7.37
C ILE A 67 0.23 3.21 -8.28
N LEU A 68 -0.04 2.57 -9.41
CA LEU A 68 1.03 2.29 -10.36
C LEU A 68 1.69 3.56 -10.86
N GLU A 69 0.87 4.55 -11.20
CA GLU A 69 1.42 5.81 -11.66
C GLU A 69 2.22 6.51 -10.58
N THR A 70 1.68 6.46 -9.37
CA THR A 70 2.38 7.08 -8.24
C THR A 70 3.72 6.40 -8.03
N ALA A 71 3.75 5.09 -8.08
CA ALA A 71 4.99 4.36 -7.85
C ALA A 71 6.05 4.68 -8.89
N LYS A 72 5.62 4.93 -10.12
CA LYS A 72 6.58 5.24 -11.17
C LYS A 72 7.24 6.58 -10.98
N THR A 73 6.59 7.49 -10.27
CA THR A 73 7.12 8.83 -10.08
C THR A 73 7.71 9.06 -8.71
N ILE A 74 7.62 8.08 -7.82
CA ILE A 74 8.11 8.24 -6.46
C ILE A 74 9.61 8.10 -6.42
N ASN A 75 10.25 8.99 -5.67
CA ASN A 75 11.66 8.85 -5.37
C ASN A 75 11.87 7.75 -4.34
N PRO A 76 13.12 7.28 -4.18
CA PRO A 76 13.37 6.30 -3.13
C PRO A 76 12.95 6.75 -1.75
N LEU A 77 12.80 8.05 -1.56
CA LEU A 77 12.40 8.56 -0.26
C LEU A 77 10.95 8.31 0.04
N ALA A 78 10.18 7.98 -0.96
CA ALA A 78 8.80 7.58 -0.79
C ALA A 78 7.96 8.68 -0.15
N GLU A 79 6.75 8.75 -0.57
CA GLU A 79 5.80 9.70 -0.01
C GLU A 79 4.52 9.01 0.29
N CYS A 80 3.78 9.54 1.22
CA CYS A 80 2.51 8.98 1.57
C CYS A 80 1.53 9.17 0.44
N PHE A 81 0.88 8.08 0.07
CA PHE A 81 -0.15 8.14 -0.94
C PHE A 81 -1.31 8.96 -0.40
N GLY A 82 -1.85 9.82 -1.25
CA GLY A 82 -2.96 10.67 -0.83
C GLY A 82 -2.55 11.94 -0.18
N LYS A 83 -1.27 12.10 0.15
CA LYS A 83 -0.81 13.31 0.70
C LYS A 83 -0.49 14.25 -0.43
N LYS A 84 -1.03 15.43 -0.36
CA LYS A 84 -0.78 16.31 -1.47
C LYS A 84 0.31 17.18 -1.13
N LYS A 85 1.00 17.51 -1.92
CA LYS A 85 1.96 18.29 -1.62
C LYS A 85 1.94 19.43 -2.13
#